data_8243ceb03aa8a34d2148eb6db8f72041
#
_entry.id   8243ceb03aa8a34d2148eb6db8f72041
#
_cell.length_a   1.000
_cell.length_b   1.000
_cell.length_c   1.000
_cell.angle_alpha   90.00
_cell.angle_beta   90.00
_cell.angle_gamma   90.00
#
_symmetry.space_group_name_H-M   'P 1'
#
loop_
_entity.id
_entity.type
_entity.pdbx_description
1 polymer ?
#
loop_
_entity_poly.entity_id
_entity_poly.type
_entity_poly.pdbx_seq_one_letter_code
_entity_poly.pdbx_strand_id
1 'polypeptide(L)'
;MSLPLSGSQTVGPYFSIGLAPLCSEEVVSVAQGEAVIVEGNLLDGEGVAIPDGFLEIWQANGDGRYIMNKPASSAAEAVGFGRIRTRPDGSFRFATIKPGAVPYDAERMQAPHLVVLVFMRGLLRHLVTRLYFPEEPSNLTDPILQLVPGERRPTLIAQAGSKPGTLHWDIVMQQQEANAKPETVFFAW
;
A
#
# COMPACT_ATOMS: atom_id res chain seq x y z
N MET A 1 38.38 -13.99 -0.27
CA MET A 1 38.09 -12.59 0.10
C MET A 1 36.61 -12.37 -0.16
N SER A 2 35.83 -11.98 0.85
CA SER A 2 34.46 -11.50 0.62
C SER A 2 34.55 -10.03 0.24
N LEU A 3 33.83 -9.63 -0.81
CA LEU A 3 33.70 -8.22 -1.16
C LEU A 3 32.84 -7.50 -0.08
N PRO A 4 33.16 -6.22 0.23
CA PRO A 4 32.31 -5.43 1.12
C PRO A 4 30.93 -5.24 0.48
N LEU A 5 29.90 -5.13 1.32
CA LEU A 5 28.54 -4.82 0.85
C LEU A 5 28.52 -3.42 0.24
N SER A 6 27.82 -3.30 -0.88
CA SER A 6 27.55 -1.97 -1.47
C SER A 6 26.66 -1.14 -0.53
N GLY A 7 26.91 0.16 -0.46
CA GLY A 7 26.03 1.09 0.25
C GLY A 7 24.63 1.11 -0.35
N SER A 8 23.64 1.43 0.49
CA SER A 8 22.28 1.65 0.00
C SER A 8 22.25 2.87 -0.93
N GLN A 9 21.50 2.75 -2.02
CA GLN A 9 21.36 3.80 -3.03
C GLN A 9 19.89 4.07 -3.30
N THR A 10 19.55 5.30 -3.61
CA THR A 10 18.20 5.66 -4.04
C THR A 10 17.91 5.09 -5.44
N VAL A 11 16.64 4.82 -5.70
CA VAL A 11 16.20 4.42 -7.04
C VAL A 11 16.42 5.58 -8.03
N GLY A 12 16.97 5.25 -9.19
CA GLY A 12 17.13 6.20 -10.28
C GLY A 12 15.93 6.20 -11.25
N PRO A 13 15.91 7.08 -12.26
CA PRO A 13 14.81 7.17 -13.22
C PRO A 13 14.56 5.87 -13.99
N TYR A 14 15.59 5.07 -14.21
CA TYR A 14 15.45 3.77 -14.88
C TYR A 14 14.62 2.76 -14.09
N PHE A 15 14.51 2.88 -12.77
CA PHE A 15 13.64 2.05 -11.96
C PHE A 15 12.17 2.19 -12.41
N SER A 16 11.67 3.41 -12.47
CA SER A 16 10.31 3.70 -12.92
C SER A 16 10.10 3.36 -14.40
N ILE A 17 11.07 3.67 -15.27
CA ILE A 17 11.01 3.39 -16.72
C ILE A 17 11.02 1.87 -16.97
N GLY A 18 11.94 1.14 -16.34
CA GLY A 18 12.10 -0.31 -16.54
C GLY A 18 10.92 -1.11 -16.00
N LEU A 19 10.28 -0.66 -14.92
CA LEU A 19 9.14 -1.33 -14.33
C LEU A 19 7.79 -0.89 -14.91
N ALA A 20 7.75 0.16 -15.74
CA ALA A 20 6.52 0.67 -16.35
C ALA A 20 5.68 -0.42 -17.05
N PRO A 21 6.26 -1.38 -17.82
CA PRO A 21 5.49 -2.44 -18.46
C PRO A 21 4.87 -3.45 -17.46
N LEU A 22 5.34 -3.45 -16.21
CA LEU A 22 4.87 -4.34 -15.15
C LEU A 22 3.84 -3.66 -14.21
N CYS A 23 3.49 -2.41 -14.49
CA CYS A 23 2.48 -1.68 -13.75
C CYS A 23 1.09 -2.00 -14.28
N SER A 24 0.13 -2.11 -13.37
CA SER A 24 -1.29 -2.30 -13.69
C SER A 24 -2.14 -1.51 -12.71
N GLU A 25 -3.20 -0.90 -13.19
CA GLU A 25 -4.23 -0.31 -12.32
C GLU A 25 -5.17 -1.38 -11.71
N GLU A 26 -4.94 -2.65 -11.96
CA GLU A 26 -5.67 -3.77 -11.35
C GLU A 26 -4.70 -4.66 -10.58
N VAL A 27 -4.87 -4.72 -9.25
CA VAL A 27 -4.04 -5.53 -8.35
C VAL A 27 -4.60 -6.94 -8.22
N VAL A 28 -5.91 -7.06 -8.02
CA VAL A 28 -6.66 -8.31 -7.98
C VAL A 28 -7.89 -8.17 -8.84
N SER A 29 -8.23 -9.22 -9.60
CA SER A 29 -9.44 -9.20 -10.41
C SER A 29 -10.70 -8.99 -9.56
N VAL A 30 -11.45 -7.95 -9.85
CA VAL A 30 -12.68 -7.59 -9.15
C VAL A 30 -13.79 -8.65 -9.25
N ALA A 31 -13.62 -9.63 -10.14
CA ALA A 31 -14.53 -10.78 -10.22
C ALA A 31 -14.45 -11.72 -9.02
N GLN A 32 -13.46 -11.55 -8.13
CA GLN A 32 -13.18 -12.48 -7.02
C GLN A 32 -13.60 -11.96 -5.64
N GLY A 33 -14.32 -10.86 -5.54
CA GLY A 33 -14.76 -10.32 -4.24
C GLY A 33 -15.45 -8.97 -4.35
N GLU A 34 -15.62 -8.31 -3.21
CA GLU A 34 -16.14 -6.93 -3.15
C GLU A 34 -15.15 -5.98 -3.82
N ALA A 35 -15.54 -5.46 -4.97
CA ALA A 35 -14.70 -4.57 -5.77
C ALA A 35 -14.47 -3.24 -5.06
N VAL A 36 -13.22 -2.82 -4.97
CA VAL A 36 -12.80 -1.56 -4.34
C VAL A 36 -11.84 -0.83 -5.26
N ILE A 37 -12.06 0.46 -5.43
CA ILE A 37 -11.12 1.36 -6.09
C ILE A 37 -10.42 2.17 -4.99
N VAL A 38 -9.11 2.17 -5.00
CA VAL A 38 -8.29 3.03 -4.13
C VAL A 38 -7.68 4.14 -4.98
N GLU A 39 -7.87 5.36 -4.57
CA GLU A 39 -7.27 6.54 -5.19
C GLU A 39 -6.69 7.46 -4.13
N GLY A 40 -5.66 8.22 -4.48
CA GLY A 40 -4.99 9.13 -3.55
C GLY A 40 -3.78 9.79 -4.19
N ASN A 41 -2.99 10.46 -3.37
CA ASN A 41 -1.79 11.16 -3.78
C ASN A 41 -0.59 10.68 -2.95
N LEU A 42 0.57 10.62 -3.59
CA LEU A 42 1.85 10.52 -2.90
C LEU A 42 2.41 11.93 -2.78
N LEU A 43 2.60 12.39 -1.53
CA LEU A 43 2.97 13.76 -1.19
C LEU A 43 4.27 13.77 -0.40
N ASP A 44 5.11 14.75 -0.64
CA ASP A 44 6.28 15.02 0.19
C ASP A 44 5.90 15.75 1.50
N GLY A 45 6.91 16.18 2.27
CA GLY A 45 6.69 16.87 3.54
C GLY A 45 6.11 18.27 3.44
N GLU A 46 6.19 18.90 2.27
CA GLU A 46 5.60 20.20 1.97
C GLU A 46 4.20 20.08 1.37
N GLY A 47 3.71 18.84 1.19
CA GLY A 47 2.43 18.56 0.54
C GLY A 47 2.51 18.64 -0.98
N VAL A 48 3.72 18.68 -1.55
CA VAL A 48 3.92 18.68 -3.00
C VAL A 48 3.82 17.26 -3.54
N ALA A 49 3.15 17.14 -4.65
CA ALA A 49 2.94 15.86 -5.32
C ALA A 49 4.23 15.24 -5.86
N ILE A 50 4.40 13.93 -5.69
CA ILE A 50 5.55 13.16 -6.15
C ILE A 50 5.20 12.41 -7.44
N PRO A 51 5.69 12.86 -8.61
CA PRO A 51 5.26 12.37 -9.92
C PRO A 51 5.93 11.06 -10.36
N ASP A 52 6.98 10.63 -9.68
CA ASP A 52 7.78 9.46 -10.02
C ASP A 52 7.83 8.40 -8.91
N GLY A 53 6.81 8.44 -8.06
CA GLY A 53 6.60 7.43 -7.04
C GLY A 53 6.14 6.11 -7.65
N PHE A 54 6.43 5.04 -6.91
CA PHE A 54 6.11 3.69 -7.29
C PHE A 54 5.66 2.92 -6.06
N LEU A 55 4.50 2.30 -6.16
CA LEU A 55 3.89 1.54 -5.08
C LEU A 55 3.85 0.05 -5.45
N GLU A 56 4.30 -0.81 -4.56
CA GLU A 56 3.99 -2.24 -4.62
C GLU A 56 2.92 -2.56 -3.58
N ILE A 57 1.86 -3.16 -4.04
CA ILE A 57 0.70 -3.52 -3.21
C ILE A 57 0.72 -5.03 -3.02
N TRP A 58 0.59 -5.45 -1.77
CA TRP A 58 0.45 -6.85 -1.38
C TRP A 58 -0.80 -7.03 -0.54
N GLN A 59 -1.61 -8.04 -0.86
CA GLN A 59 -2.81 -8.36 -0.09
C GLN A 59 -3.15 -9.84 -0.09
N ALA A 60 -3.95 -10.24 0.87
CA ALA A 60 -4.62 -11.53 0.87
C ALA A 60 -5.81 -11.53 -0.11
N ASN A 61 -6.31 -12.70 -0.45
CA ASN A 61 -7.60 -12.86 -1.13
C ASN A 61 -8.78 -12.60 -0.18
N GLY A 62 -10.02 -12.74 -0.68
CA GLY A 62 -11.23 -12.57 0.12
C GLY A 62 -11.36 -13.53 1.32
N ASP A 63 -10.65 -14.66 1.30
CA ASP A 63 -10.61 -15.65 2.40
C ASP A 63 -9.46 -15.39 3.40
N GLY A 64 -8.72 -14.30 3.27
CA GLY A 64 -7.59 -13.97 4.15
C GLY A 64 -6.33 -14.79 3.89
N ARG A 65 -6.12 -15.29 2.67
CA ARG A 65 -4.97 -16.10 2.29
C ARG A 65 -4.06 -15.35 1.32
N TYR A 66 -2.76 -15.33 1.60
CA TYR A 66 -1.76 -14.85 0.63
C TYR A 66 -1.45 -15.94 -0.39
N ILE A 67 -1.64 -15.63 -1.67
CA ILE A 67 -1.35 -16.53 -2.78
C ILE A 67 0.00 -16.14 -3.37
N MET A 68 1.04 -16.89 -3.02
CA MET A 68 2.43 -16.60 -3.41
C MET A 68 2.80 -17.13 -4.80
N ASN A 69 2.14 -18.19 -5.26
CA ASN A 69 2.45 -18.84 -6.53
C ASN A 69 1.18 -19.00 -7.35
N LYS A 70 1.17 -18.47 -8.58
CA LYS A 70 0.12 -18.75 -9.55
C LYS A 70 0.40 -20.12 -10.16
N PRO A 71 -0.44 -21.15 -9.94
CA PRO A 71 -0.33 -22.39 -10.72
C PRO A 71 -0.51 -22.05 -12.19
N ALA A 72 0.34 -22.60 -13.05
CA ALA A 72 0.32 -22.33 -14.49
C ALA A 72 -1.03 -22.67 -15.18
N SER A 73 -1.92 -23.40 -14.50
CA SER A 73 -3.18 -23.91 -15.03
C SER A 73 -4.45 -23.21 -14.51
N SER A 74 -4.35 -22.29 -13.52
CA SER A 74 -5.54 -21.66 -12.93
C SER A 74 -5.60 -20.17 -13.23
N ALA A 75 -6.52 -19.82 -14.11
CA ALA A 75 -6.94 -18.41 -14.32
C ALA A 75 -7.73 -17.86 -13.12
N ALA A 76 -8.07 -18.70 -12.14
CA ALA A 76 -9.06 -18.42 -11.11
C ALA A 76 -8.49 -17.83 -9.81
N GLU A 77 -7.18 -17.93 -9.55
CA GLU A 77 -6.58 -17.40 -8.34
C GLU A 77 -5.67 -16.22 -8.68
N ALA A 78 -6.14 -15.02 -8.41
CA ALA A 78 -5.34 -13.81 -8.56
C ALA A 78 -4.29 -13.74 -7.47
N VAL A 79 -3.04 -13.53 -7.85
CA VAL A 79 -1.97 -13.17 -6.93
C VAL A 79 -2.30 -11.77 -6.41
N GLY A 80 -2.41 -11.62 -5.09
CA GLY A 80 -2.68 -10.32 -4.45
C GLY A 80 -1.46 -9.40 -4.47
N PHE A 81 -0.90 -9.16 -5.64
CA PHE A 81 0.27 -8.32 -5.85
C PHE A 81 0.08 -7.45 -7.10
N GLY A 82 0.41 -6.17 -6.97
CA GLY A 82 0.39 -5.23 -8.09
C GLY A 82 1.40 -4.11 -7.94
N ARG A 83 1.71 -3.46 -9.05
CA ARG A 83 2.62 -2.32 -9.14
C ARG A 83 1.91 -1.13 -9.73
N ILE A 84 1.94 -0.02 -9.01
CA ILE A 84 1.23 1.21 -9.35
C ILE A 84 2.25 2.34 -9.46
N ARG A 85 2.18 3.12 -10.52
CA ARG A 85 2.95 4.36 -10.65
C ARG A 85 2.12 5.54 -10.24
N THR A 86 2.75 6.56 -9.66
CA THR A 86 2.12 7.88 -9.57
C THR A 86 2.09 8.52 -10.95
N ARG A 87 1.04 9.30 -11.21
CA ARG A 87 0.89 10.13 -12.40
C ARG A 87 1.72 11.41 -12.25
N PRO A 88 1.87 12.22 -13.32
CA PRO A 88 2.60 13.48 -13.25
C PRO A 88 2.11 14.46 -12.18
N ASP A 89 0.84 14.36 -11.79
CA ASP A 89 0.21 15.13 -10.70
C ASP A 89 0.35 14.47 -9.32
N GLY A 90 1.17 13.40 -9.19
CA GLY A 90 1.37 12.65 -7.97
C GLY A 90 0.22 11.74 -7.56
N SER A 91 -0.88 11.74 -8.31
CA SER A 91 -2.01 10.86 -8.04
C SER A 91 -1.72 9.41 -8.40
N PHE A 92 -2.34 8.49 -7.68
CA PHE A 92 -2.39 7.08 -8.01
C PHE A 92 -3.82 6.56 -7.93
N ARG A 93 -4.09 5.49 -8.66
CA ARG A 93 -5.38 4.82 -8.65
C ARG A 93 -5.19 3.36 -9.02
N PHE A 94 -5.86 2.47 -8.29
CA PHE A 94 -5.91 1.05 -8.63
C PHE A 94 -7.23 0.41 -8.19
N ALA A 95 -7.59 -0.67 -8.87
CA ALA A 95 -8.73 -1.50 -8.54
C ALA A 95 -8.25 -2.77 -7.84
N THR A 96 -8.99 -3.20 -6.83
CA THR A 96 -8.74 -4.42 -6.08
C THR A 96 -10.03 -4.96 -5.47
N ILE A 97 -9.92 -5.95 -4.60
CA ILE A 97 -11.00 -6.42 -3.74
C ILE A 97 -10.67 -6.13 -2.28
N LYS A 98 -11.69 -6.01 -1.43
CA LYS A 98 -11.48 -6.02 0.01
C LYS A 98 -10.98 -7.39 0.43
N PRO A 99 -9.77 -7.53 1.03
CA PRO A 99 -9.26 -8.81 1.48
C PRO A 99 -10.00 -9.32 2.71
N GLY A 100 -9.90 -10.61 2.99
CA GLY A 100 -10.30 -11.16 4.27
C GLY A 100 -9.30 -10.86 5.39
N ALA A 101 -9.71 -11.05 6.63
CA ALA A 101 -8.83 -10.98 7.79
C ALA A 101 -7.73 -12.07 7.71
N VAL A 102 -6.53 -11.76 8.18
CA VAL A 102 -5.36 -12.63 8.09
C VAL A 102 -4.92 -13.06 9.48
N PRO A 103 -4.56 -14.33 9.73
CA PRO A 103 -4.00 -14.74 10.99
C PRO A 103 -2.76 -13.92 11.39
N TYR A 104 -2.68 -13.49 12.63
CA TYR A 104 -1.50 -12.89 13.22
C TYR A 104 -0.71 -13.92 14.03
N ASP A 105 -1.41 -14.63 14.90
CA ASP A 105 -0.91 -15.76 15.68
C ASP A 105 -2.04 -16.80 15.87
N ALA A 106 -1.89 -17.70 16.83
CA ALA A 106 -2.86 -18.77 17.09
C ALA A 106 -4.23 -18.25 17.59
N GLU A 107 -4.30 -17.04 18.15
CA GLU A 107 -5.49 -16.51 18.82
C GLU A 107 -6.02 -15.22 18.19
N ARG A 108 -5.16 -14.47 17.47
CA ARG A 108 -5.48 -13.13 16.97
C ARG A 108 -5.47 -13.07 15.45
N MET A 109 -6.37 -12.26 14.93
CA MET A 109 -6.48 -11.94 13.51
C MET A 109 -6.07 -10.49 13.28
N GLN A 110 -5.47 -10.25 12.13
CA GLN A 110 -5.28 -8.90 11.59
C GLN A 110 -6.52 -8.51 10.80
N ALA A 111 -6.95 -7.28 10.93
CA ALA A 111 -8.03 -6.71 10.13
C ALA A 111 -7.71 -6.76 8.63
N PRO A 112 -8.70 -6.74 7.75
CA PRO A 112 -8.51 -6.55 6.31
C PRO A 112 -7.59 -5.36 6.03
N HIS A 113 -6.49 -5.60 5.31
CA HIS A 113 -5.51 -4.56 5.01
C HIS A 113 -4.75 -4.84 3.72
N LEU A 114 -4.18 -3.80 3.15
CA LEU A 114 -3.18 -3.87 2.09
C LEU A 114 -1.82 -3.53 2.70
N VAL A 115 -0.78 -4.26 2.35
CA VAL A 115 0.62 -3.88 2.60
C VAL A 115 1.10 -3.09 1.41
N VAL A 116 1.68 -1.92 1.65
CA VAL A 116 2.12 -1.00 0.61
C VAL A 116 3.58 -0.67 0.80
N LEU A 117 4.38 -0.95 -0.21
CA LEU A 117 5.78 -0.56 -0.27
C LEU A 117 5.90 0.67 -1.17
N VAL A 118 6.57 1.70 -0.67
CA VAL A 118 6.75 2.98 -1.36
C VAL A 118 8.19 3.12 -1.82
N PHE A 119 8.37 3.38 -3.10
CA PHE A 119 9.67 3.65 -3.72
C PHE A 119 9.61 5.02 -4.40
N MET A 120 10.62 5.84 -4.19
CA MET A 120 10.77 7.12 -4.87
C MET A 120 12.22 7.59 -4.81
N ARG A 121 12.57 8.57 -5.61
CA ARG A 121 13.86 9.25 -5.51
C ARG A 121 14.02 9.89 -4.13
N GLY A 122 15.24 9.85 -3.61
CA GLY A 122 15.57 10.36 -2.27
C GLY A 122 15.52 9.31 -1.17
N LEU A 123 14.77 8.22 -1.34
CA LEU A 123 14.77 7.13 -0.38
C LEU A 123 15.96 6.19 -0.62
N LEU A 124 16.74 5.89 0.43
CA LEU A 124 17.80 4.88 0.40
C LEU A 124 17.27 3.45 0.60
N ARG A 125 16.04 3.34 1.08
CA ARG A 125 15.29 2.09 1.25
C ARG A 125 13.82 2.37 0.93
N HIS A 126 13.10 1.36 0.47
CA HIS A 126 11.66 1.46 0.39
C HIS A 126 11.05 1.64 1.79
N LEU A 127 9.93 2.31 1.85
CA LEU A 127 9.15 2.43 3.08
C LEU A 127 7.98 1.47 3.02
N VAL A 128 7.62 0.89 4.16
CA VAL A 128 6.52 -0.05 4.27
C VAL A 128 5.41 0.57 5.10
N THR A 129 4.21 0.58 4.57
CA THR A 129 3.02 1.05 5.28
C THR A 129 1.85 0.10 5.04
N ARG A 130 0.70 0.41 5.63
CA ARG A 130 -0.54 -0.36 5.45
C ARG A 130 -1.69 0.58 5.16
N LEU A 131 -2.62 0.10 4.34
CA LEU A 131 -3.93 0.70 4.18
C LEU A 131 -4.96 -0.22 4.85
N TYR A 132 -5.72 0.32 5.78
CA TYR A 132 -6.87 -0.32 6.41
C TYR A 132 -8.18 0.25 5.85
N PHE A 133 -9.23 -0.58 5.87
CA PHE A 133 -10.54 -0.21 5.35
C PHE A 133 -11.33 0.59 6.39
N PRO A 134 -12.08 1.64 5.97
CA PRO A 134 -12.94 2.37 6.88
C PRO A 134 -14.10 1.48 7.36
N GLU A 135 -14.68 1.85 8.50
CA GLU A 135 -15.86 1.17 9.08
C GLU A 135 -15.67 -0.33 9.33
N GLU A 136 -14.42 -0.80 9.37
CA GLU A 136 -14.07 -2.20 9.65
C GLU A 136 -13.93 -2.39 11.17
N PRO A 137 -14.85 -3.11 11.84
CA PRO A 137 -14.82 -3.25 13.30
C PRO A 137 -13.56 -3.92 13.83
N SER A 138 -12.98 -4.83 13.06
CA SER A 138 -11.74 -5.54 13.42
C SER A 138 -10.51 -4.63 13.51
N ASN A 139 -10.55 -3.39 12.97
CA ASN A 139 -9.51 -2.39 13.18
C ASN A 139 -9.29 -2.08 14.67
N LEU A 140 -10.33 -2.20 15.50
CA LEU A 140 -10.24 -1.95 16.94
C LEU A 140 -9.41 -3.01 17.68
N THR A 141 -9.25 -4.18 17.10
CA THR A 141 -8.53 -5.32 17.71
C THR A 141 -7.33 -5.78 16.89
N ASP A 142 -7.02 -5.11 15.77
CA ASP A 142 -5.88 -5.46 14.93
C ASP A 142 -4.56 -5.28 15.71
N PRO A 143 -3.76 -6.34 15.88
CA PRO A 143 -2.57 -6.31 16.72
C PRO A 143 -1.47 -5.37 16.21
N ILE A 144 -1.41 -5.11 14.89
CA ILE A 144 -0.43 -4.18 14.31
C ILE A 144 -0.92 -2.74 14.42
N LEU A 145 -2.19 -2.49 14.12
CA LEU A 145 -2.76 -1.14 14.21
C LEU A 145 -2.78 -0.65 15.67
N GLN A 146 -2.89 -1.56 16.65
CA GLN A 146 -2.81 -1.22 18.08
C GLN A 146 -1.40 -0.79 18.54
N LEU A 147 -0.34 -1.15 17.80
CA LEU A 147 1.02 -0.65 18.08
C LEU A 147 1.20 0.82 17.68
N VAL A 148 0.31 1.33 16.83
CA VAL A 148 0.36 2.71 16.35
C VAL A 148 -0.33 3.63 17.36
N PRO A 149 0.27 4.77 17.76
CA PRO A 149 -0.38 5.78 18.59
C PRO A 149 -1.74 6.19 18.04
N GLY A 150 -2.74 6.34 18.90
CA GLY A 150 -4.13 6.56 18.50
C GLY A 150 -4.32 7.72 17.53
N GLU A 151 -3.63 8.83 17.75
CA GLU A 151 -3.65 10.03 16.91
C GLU A 151 -3.03 9.83 15.52
N ARG A 152 -2.18 8.79 15.34
CA ARG A 152 -1.53 8.47 14.08
C ARG A 152 -2.27 7.40 13.27
N ARG A 153 -3.16 6.60 13.89
CA ARG A 153 -3.92 5.54 13.21
C ARG A 153 -4.73 6.02 12.01
N PRO A 154 -5.36 7.22 12.04
CA PRO A 154 -6.11 7.72 10.89
C PRO A 154 -5.28 7.85 9.61
N THR A 155 -3.94 7.98 9.69
CA THR A 155 -3.07 8.03 8.51
C THR A 155 -2.98 6.69 7.77
N LEU A 156 -3.38 5.62 8.41
CA LEU A 156 -3.41 4.26 7.86
C LEU A 156 -4.80 3.83 7.39
N ILE A 157 -5.85 4.56 7.77
CA ILE A 157 -7.23 4.20 7.47
C ILE A 157 -7.72 5.05 6.28
N ALA A 158 -8.08 4.38 5.19
CA ALA A 158 -8.66 5.06 4.04
C ALA A 158 -10.01 5.70 4.40
N GLN A 159 -10.38 6.72 3.66
CA GLN A 159 -11.67 7.38 3.79
C GLN A 159 -12.59 6.96 2.65
N ALA A 160 -13.91 7.04 2.87
CA ALA A 160 -14.86 6.86 1.77
C ALA A 160 -14.61 7.93 0.69
N GLY A 161 -14.48 7.49 -0.55
CA GLY A 161 -14.32 8.38 -1.69
C GLY A 161 -15.65 8.99 -2.13
N SER A 162 -15.60 9.79 -3.19
CA SER A 162 -16.76 10.50 -3.73
C SER A 162 -17.79 9.59 -4.42
N LYS A 163 -17.40 8.37 -4.77
CA LYS A 163 -18.26 7.39 -5.46
C LYS A 163 -18.38 6.11 -4.61
N PRO A 164 -19.50 5.42 -4.64
CA PRO A 164 -19.64 4.11 -4.01
C PRO A 164 -18.52 3.15 -4.47
N GLY A 165 -17.97 2.36 -3.54
CA GLY A 165 -16.88 1.42 -3.82
C GLY A 165 -15.51 2.08 -4.08
N THR A 166 -15.38 3.39 -3.86
CA THR A 166 -14.11 4.10 -3.96
C THR A 166 -13.64 4.52 -2.56
N LEU A 167 -12.35 4.31 -2.31
CA LEU A 167 -11.64 4.76 -1.12
C LEU A 167 -10.61 5.82 -1.50
N HIS A 168 -10.47 6.83 -0.66
CA HIS A 168 -9.43 7.85 -0.79
C HIS A 168 -8.38 7.67 0.30
N TRP A 169 -7.10 7.66 -0.08
CA TRP A 169 -5.99 7.52 0.85
C TRP A 169 -4.74 8.21 0.33
N ASP A 170 -4.30 9.27 1.00
CA ASP A 170 -3.06 9.96 0.69
C ASP A 170 -1.89 9.35 1.48
N ILE A 171 -0.74 9.25 0.84
CA ILE A 171 0.54 8.86 1.45
C ILE A 171 1.38 10.13 1.60
N VAL A 172 1.65 10.53 2.83
CA VAL A 172 2.48 11.70 3.17
C VAL A 172 3.81 11.20 3.69
N MET A 173 4.89 11.54 2.97
CA MET A 173 6.23 10.99 3.23
C MET A 173 6.90 11.55 4.48
N GLN A 174 6.58 12.79 4.84
CA GLN A 174 7.14 13.48 5.99
C GLN A 174 6.22 14.62 6.40
N GLN A 175 6.12 14.92 7.67
CA GLN A 175 5.46 16.12 8.18
C GLN A 175 6.53 17.16 8.55
N GLN A 176 6.55 18.30 7.87
CA GLN A 176 7.50 19.36 8.16
C GLN A 176 6.95 20.40 9.14
N GLU A 177 5.67 20.71 9.07
CA GLU A 177 5.04 21.71 9.92
C GLU A 177 3.91 21.10 10.76
N ALA A 178 3.69 21.65 11.95
CA ALA A 178 2.66 21.18 12.89
C ALA A 178 1.23 21.21 12.31
N ASN A 179 0.97 22.11 11.34
CA ASN A 179 -0.34 22.28 10.70
C ASN A 179 -0.44 21.57 9.34
N ALA A 180 0.62 20.90 8.88
CA ALA A 180 0.59 20.13 7.65
C ALA A 180 -0.21 18.83 7.84
N LYS A 181 -0.54 18.16 6.72
CA LYS A 181 -1.10 16.80 6.79
C LYS A 181 -0.17 15.90 7.61
N PRO A 182 -0.70 15.09 8.54
CA PRO A 182 0.14 14.20 9.32
C PRO A 182 0.85 13.18 8.42
N GLU A 183 2.13 12.96 8.69
CA GLU A 183 2.95 11.93 8.02
C GLU A 183 2.27 10.57 8.15
N THR A 184 2.25 9.81 7.07
CA THR A 184 1.81 8.42 7.07
C THR A 184 2.71 7.59 7.99
N VAL A 185 2.15 6.67 8.75
CA VAL A 185 2.95 5.76 9.57
C VAL A 185 3.66 4.76 8.68
N PHE A 186 4.98 4.66 8.81
CA PHE A 186 5.79 3.65 8.17
C PHE A 186 6.35 2.68 9.21
N PHE A 187 6.38 1.40 8.85
CA PHE A 187 6.86 0.32 9.72
C PHE A 187 8.32 -0.02 9.40
N ALA A 188 9.13 -0.21 10.43
CA ALA A 188 10.46 -0.79 10.29
C ALA A 188 10.33 -2.31 10.30
N TRP A 189 10.60 -2.94 9.17
CA TRP A 189 10.61 -4.40 8.98
C TRP A 189 12.04 -4.87 8.73
#